data_42fbd22f6aea5398ac4dd807581b2abb
#
_entry.id   42fbd22f6aea5398ac4dd807581b2abb
#
_cell.length_a   1.000
_cell.length_b   1.000
_cell.length_c   1.000
_cell.angle_alpha   90.00
_cell.angle_beta   90.00
_cell.angle_gamma   90.00
#
_symmetry.space_group_name_H-M   'P 1'
#
loop_
_entity.id
_entity.type
_entity.pdbx_description
1 polymer ?
#
loop_
_entity_poly.entity_id
_entity_poly.type
_entity_poly.pdbx_seq_one_letter_code
_entity_poly.pdbx_strand_id
1 'polypeptide(L)'
;MAARKNKKEGSQMGTVEKSSNNDASVTDDIRGAEYYHGMVPRQDAEANLKREGDFLVRKTEQTPGKVVLALSVRVTDELCRHFMLNLDPTSNKFYFEATHQESTIPDLITWHMTTKTPVSAASGAKLRRPMERSPWLINHDSIVANKKLGEGAFGDVFVAELDQGGGKQEVAVKTMRAEATRDARLKFMKEARLMRKYQHKHVVKVIGVAIHEHPLMIVMEFCPNGSLLSHLKKNKVAAGEKLRFTTEAADGIAYLERSKCIHRDIAARNCLLSQKNELKISDFGMSDSTDEIKEEKLDKVPLKWLAPETMQDKIYTHKTDIWTFGVLVWEIYADGSEPYPGLTKVQTRAKIVVNDYRMKMPDGTPSQIADIVTGTCWQKNPEKRTTMDAIHKKIREFYDSKK
;
A
#
# COMPACT_ATOMS: atom_id res chain seq x y z
N MET A 1 -4.08 -18.12 53.15
CA MET A 1 -3.91 -16.79 52.53
C MET A 1 -2.59 -16.80 51.77
N ALA A 2 -2.62 -16.92 50.45
CA ALA A 2 -1.44 -16.89 49.58
C ALA A 2 -1.75 -15.96 48.41
N ALA A 3 -1.05 -14.84 48.39
CA ALA A 3 -1.18 -13.80 47.37
C ALA A 3 -0.55 -14.26 46.06
N ARG A 4 -1.34 -14.41 45.01
CA ARG A 4 -0.85 -14.61 43.64
C ARG A 4 -0.38 -13.27 43.05
N LYS A 5 0.95 -13.13 42.86
CA LYS A 5 1.54 -12.06 42.06
C LYS A 5 1.30 -12.34 40.57
N ASN A 6 0.51 -11.51 39.91
CA ASN A 6 0.43 -11.46 38.46
C ASN A 6 1.72 -10.83 37.90
N LYS A 7 2.55 -11.64 37.26
CA LYS A 7 3.62 -11.16 36.38
C LYS A 7 2.96 -10.73 35.05
N LYS A 8 3.07 -9.46 34.72
CA LYS A 8 2.87 -8.97 33.35
C LYS A 8 4.08 -9.45 32.52
N GLU A 9 3.87 -10.42 31.68
CA GLU A 9 4.84 -10.75 30.62
C GLU A 9 4.73 -9.70 29.53
N GLY A 10 5.74 -8.81 29.51
CA GLY A 10 6.02 -7.97 28.35
C GLY A 10 6.58 -8.89 27.25
N SER A 11 5.81 -9.10 26.19
CA SER A 11 6.28 -9.72 24.96
C SER A 11 7.37 -8.83 24.35
N GLN A 12 8.63 -9.03 24.72
CA GLN A 12 9.76 -8.55 23.94
C GLN A 12 9.73 -9.32 22.61
N MET A 13 9.71 -8.57 21.49
CA MET A 13 10.02 -9.11 20.18
C MET A 13 11.37 -9.83 20.29
N GLY A 14 11.35 -11.16 20.17
CA GLY A 14 12.56 -11.95 20.06
C GLY A 14 13.42 -11.37 18.93
N THR A 15 14.70 -11.18 19.22
CA THR A 15 15.74 -10.96 18.23
C THR A 15 15.52 -11.98 17.12
N VAL A 16 15.20 -11.51 15.92
CA VAL A 16 15.10 -12.34 14.74
C VAL A 16 16.42 -13.09 14.62
N GLU A 17 16.40 -14.42 14.81
CA GLU A 17 17.56 -15.25 14.59
C GLU A 17 18.09 -14.95 13.18
N LYS A 18 19.33 -14.48 13.10
CA LYS A 18 20.05 -14.31 11.85
C LYS A 18 20.11 -15.68 11.19
N SER A 19 19.31 -15.88 10.15
CA SER A 19 19.41 -17.07 9.33
C SER A 19 20.85 -17.15 8.80
N SER A 20 21.54 -18.19 9.16
CA SER A 20 22.91 -18.50 8.75
C SER A 20 22.93 -18.93 7.28
N ASN A 21 22.72 -18.00 6.37
CA ASN A 21 22.98 -18.17 4.96
C ASN A 21 23.92 -17.08 4.49
N ASN A 22 24.88 -17.40 3.66
CA ASN A 22 25.92 -16.57 3.04
C ASN A 22 25.44 -15.22 2.42
N ASP A 23 24.17 -14.92 2.52
CA ASP A 23 23.51 -13.72 1.97
C ASP A 23 23.73 -12.47 2.85
N ALA A 24 23.97 -12.61 4.16
CA ALA A 24 24.13 -11.47 5.06
C ALA A 24 25.48 -10.75 4.85
N SER A 25 26.56 -11.49 4.59
CA SER A 25 27.89 -10.91 4.43
C SER A 25 28.06 -10.11 3.13
N VAL A 26 27.43 -10.53 2.05
CA VAL A 26 27.47 -9.85 0.74
C VAL A 26 26.73 -8.52 0.74
N THR A 27 25.78 -8.35 1.67
CA THR A 27 24.94 -7.13 1.74
C THR A 27 25.55 -6.05 2.63
N ASP A 28 26.29 -6.42 3.66
CA ASP A 28 26.89 -5.46 4.60
C ASP A 28 27.94 -4.59 3.91
N ASP A 29 28.64 -5.14 2.90
CA ASP A 29 29.66 -4.48 2.11
C ASP A 29 29.13 -3.26 1.29
N ILE A 30 27.87 -3.30 0.84
CA ILE A 30 27.28 -2.24 0.00
C ILE A 30 26.09 -1.53 0.65
N ARG A 31 25.68 -1.91 1.88
CA ARG A 31 24.50 -1.36 2.54
C ARG A 31 24.50 0.17 2.62
N GLY A 32 25.67 0.76 2.83
CA GLY A 32 25.88 2.20 2.89
C GLY A 32 26.02 2.88 1.53
N ALA A 33 26.20 2.12 0.44
CA ALA A 33 26.47 2.69 -0.87
C ALA A 33 25.22 3.37 -1.47
N GLU A 34 25.37 4.55 -2.05
CA GLU A 34 24.29 5.34 -2.65
C GLU A 34 23.55 4.59 -3.78
N TYR A 35 24.28 3.77 -4.52
CA TYR A 35 23.75 2.96 -5.63
C TYR A 35 23.07 1.67 -5.20
N TYR A 36 23.03 1.34 -3.91
CA TYR A 36 22.35 0.12 -3.45
C TYR A 36 20.89 0.39 -3.07
N HIS A 37 19.95 -0.22 -3.78
CA HIS A 37 18.52 0.04 -3.66
C HIS A 37 17.72 -1.11 -3.02
N GLY A 38 18.38 -2.17 -2.52
CA GLY A 38 17.69 -3.30 -1.89
C GLY A 38 16.78 -4.07 -2.85
N MET A 39 15.63 -4.53 -2.40
CA MET A 39 14.71 -5.39 -3.17
C MET A 39 13.81 -4.61 -4.15
N VAL A 40 14.34 -3.58 -4.78
CA VAL A 40 13.61 -2.80 -5.80
C VAL A 40 13.22 -3.71 -6.98
N PRO A 41 11.94 -3.77 -7.39
CA PRO A 41 11.52 -4.50 -8.57
C PRO A 41 12.23 -4.01 -9.84
N ARG A 42 12.40 -4.92 -10.81
CA ARG A 42 13.08 -4.62 -12.07
C ARG A 42 12.50 -3.39 -12.78
N GLN A 43 11.18 -3.32 -12.89
CA GLN A 43 10.51 -2.17 -13.54
C GLN A 43 10.81 -0.83 -12.86
N ASP A 44 10.88 -0.81 -11.53
CA ASP A 44 11.19 0.41 -10.77
C ASP A 44 12.66 0.80 -10.92
N ALA A 45 13.56 -0.19 -10.98
CA ALA A 45 14.97 0.03 -11.27
C ALA A 45 15.15 0.65 -12.67
N GLU A 46 14.54 0.06 -13.71
CA GLU A 46 14.56 0.58 -15.08
C GLU A 46 13.98 2.00 -15.18
N ALA A 47 12.88 2.26 -14.43
CA ALA A 47 12.25 3.58 -14.39
C ALA A 47 13.13 4.65 -13.74
N ASN A 48 14.04 4.28 -12.84
CA ASN A 48 14.99 5.21 -12.20
C ASN A 48 16.22 5.51 -13.08
N LEU A 49 16.61 4.58 -13.96
CA LEU A 49 17.75 4.74 -14.85
C LEU A 49 17.31 5.54 -16.09
N LYS A 50 17.76 6.79 -16.23
CA LYS A 50 17.28 7.72 -17.28
C LYS A 50 18.26 7.94 -18.41
N ARG A 51 19.56 7.92 -18.13
CA ARG A 51 20.60 8.27 -19.08
C ARG A 51 21.58 7.11 -19.24
N GLU A 52 22.20 7.00 -20.40
CA GLU A 52 23.25 6.01 -20.65
C GLU A 52 24.33 6.07 -19.56
N GLY A 53 24.66 4.90 -19.01
CA GLY A 53 25.62 4.73 -17.92
C GLY A 53 25.06 4.97 -16.51
N ASP A 54 23.76 5.32 -16.36
CA ASP A 54 23.10 5.28 -15.06
C ASP A 54 23.04 3.84 -14.57
N PHE A 55 23.36 3.60 -13.29
CA PHE A 55 23.35 2.27 -12.73
C PHE A 55 22.91 2.24 -11.26
N LEU A 56 22.41 1.10 -10.83
CA LEU A 56 22.12 0.76 -9.44
C LEU A 56 22.33 -0.73 -9.19
N VAL A 57 22.60 -1.08 -7.94
CA VAL A 57 22.65 -2.47 -7.47
C VAL A 57 21.38 -2.76 -6.67
N ARG A 58 20.78 -3.92 -6.92
CA ARG A 58 19.56 -4.35 -6.24
C ARG A 58 19.59 -5.83 -5.92
N LYS A 59 18.80 -6.23 -4.92
CA LYS A 59 18.47 -7.65 -4.67
C LYS A 59 17.39 -8.11 -5.65
N THR A 60 17.50 -9.33 -6.13
CA THR A 60 16.48 -9.98 -6.95
C THR A 60 16.42 -11.46 -6.64
N GLU A 61 15.23 -12.02 -6.73
CA GLU A 61 15.04 -13.45 -6.58
C GLU A 61 15.25 -14.13 -7.94
N GLN A 62 16.31 -14.93 -8.03
CA GLN A 62 16.64 -15.68 -9.24
C GLN A 62 15.76 -16.93 -9.41
N THR A 63 15.60 -17.67 -8.32
CA THR A 63 14.68 -18.80 -8.18
C THR A 63 13.96 -18.66 -6.83
N PRO A 64 12.80 -19.29 -6.59
CA PRO A 64 12.09 -19.21 -5.32
C PRO A 64 13.03 -19.46 -4.12
N GLY A 65 13.14 -18.45 -3.25
CA GLY A 65 14.00 -18.50 -2.05
C GLY A 65 15.49 -18.18 -2.28
N LYS A 66 15.97 -18.06 -3.52
CA LYS A 66 17.37 -17.69 -3.82
C LYS A 66 17.45 -16.21 -4.22
N VAL A 67 17.79 -15.38 -3.26
CA VAL A 67 18.04 -13.95 -3.47
C VAL A 67 19.48 -13.72 -3.86
N VAL A 68 19.71 -12.94 -4.92
CA VAL A 68 21.02 -12.58 -5.44
C VAL A 68 21.11 -11.07 -5.70
N LEU A 69 22.32 -10.55 -5.77
CA LEU A 69 22.54 -9.16 -6.19
C LEU A 69 22.59 -9.07 -7.72
N ALA A 70 22.01 -8.00 -8.25
CA ALA A 70 22.02 -7.68 -9.66
C ALA A 70 22.35 -6.21 -9.87
N LEU A 71 23.31 -5.96 -10.73
CA LEU A 71 23.62 -4.63 -11.26
C LEU A 71 22.66 -4.34 -12.42
N SER A 72 21.97 -3.22 -12.37
CA SER A 72 21.09 -2.71 -13.43
C SER A 72 21.73 -1.47 -14.06
N VAL A 73 21.84 -1.44 -15.38
CA VAL A 73 22.53 -0.38 -16.11
C VAL A 73 21.70 0.07 -17.30
N ARG A 74 21.54 1.38 -17.52
CA ARG A 74 21.01 1.96 -18.75
C ARG A 74 22.11 1.94 -19.83
N VAL A 75 21.90 1.19 -20.90
CA VAL A 75 22.86 1.03 -22.01
C VAL A 75 22.56 1.98 -23.15
N THR A 76 21.29 2.15 -23.49
CA THR A 76 20.78 3.13 -24.44
C THR A 76 19.52 3.79 -23.90
N ASP A 77 18.96 4.78 -24.59
CA ASP A 77 17.72 5.46 -24.16
C ASP A 77 16.55 4.48 -23.97
N GLU A 78 16.52 3.36 -24.69
CA GLU A 78 15.46 2.36 -24.62
C GLU A 78 15.85 1.07 -23.88
N LEU A 79 17.15 0.82 -23.68
CA LEU A 79 17.66 -0.47 -23.22
C LEU A 79 18.32 -0.40 -21.85
N CYS A 80 17.80 -1.17 -20.89
CA CYS A 80 18.49 -1.53 -19.66
C CYS A 80 19.00 -2.97 -19.71
N ARG A 81 20.17 -3.22 -19.14
CA ARG A 81 20.73 -4.56 -18.92
C ARG A 81 20.88 -4.83 -17.42
N HIS A 82 20.78 -6.11 -17.07
CA HIS A 82 20.88 -6.58 -15.69
C HIS A 82 21.92 -7.68 -15.64
N PHE A 83 22.93 -7.48 -14.80
CA PHE A 83 24.05 -8.42 -14.64
C PHE A 83 23.99 -8.99 -13.24
N MET A 84 24.00 -10.33 -13.13
CA MET A 84 24.09 -10.98 -11.84
C MET A 84 25.49 -10.82 -11.29
N LEU A 85 25.56 -10.52 -10.00
CA LEU A 85 26.84 -10.55 -9.29
C LEU A 85 27.18 -12.01 -8.96
N ASN A 86 28.35 -12.43 -9.30
CA ASN A 86 28.88 -13.77 -9.02
C ASN A 86 30.01 -13.68 -8.01
N LEU A 87 30.18 -14.76 -7.22
CA LEU A 87 31.32 -14.98 -6.32
C LEU A 87 32.07 -16.21 -6.80
N ASP A 88 33.35 -16.06 -7.07
CA ASP A 88 34.22 -17.21 -7.37
C ASP A 88 34.54 -17.96 -6.06
N PRO A 89 34.13 -19.23 -5.92
CA PRO A 89 34.34 -19.99 -4.70
C PRO A 89 35.81 -20.30 -4.41
N THR A 90 36.71 -20.20 -5.43
CA THR A 90 38.13 -20.49 -5.30
C THR A 90 38.92 -19.29 -4.80
N SER A 91 38.70 -18.14 -5.44
CA SER A 91 39.42 -16.90 -5.11
C SER A 91 38.68 -16.04 -4.07
N ASN A 92 37.40 -16.34 -3.77
CA ASN A 92 36.49 -15.55 -2.95
C ASN A 92 36.37 -14.09 -3.44
N LYS A 93 36.37 -13.92 -4.77
CA LYS A 93 36.26 -12.60 -5.43
C LYS A 93 34.96 -12.44 -6.19
N PHE A 94 34.47 -11.22 -6.23
CA PHE A 94 33.25 -10.85 -6.93
C PHE A 94 33.53 -10.49 -8.40
N TYR A 95 32.59 -10.83 -9.28
CA TYR A 95 32.68 -10.49 -10.71
C TYR A 95 31.30 -10.44 -11.38
N PHE A 96 31.21 -9.71 -12.48
CA PHE A 96 30.08 -9.76 -13.43
C PHE A 96 30.42 -10.69 -14.61
N GLU A 97 31.55 -10.47 -15.25
CA GLU A 97 32.20 -11.38 -16.20
C GLU A 97 33.57 -11.81 -15.62
N ALA A 98 33.95 -13.06 -15.83
CA ALA A 98 35.14 -13.66 -15.22
C ALA A 98 36.49 -13.02 -15.63
N THR A 99 36.46 -12.06 -16.53
CA THR A 99 37.65 -11.34 -17.02
C THR A 99 38.28 -10.41 -15.99
N HIS A 100 37.48 -9.94 -15.01
CA HIS A 100 37.98 -9.11 -13.91
C HIS A 100 37.24 -9.46 -12.60
N GLN A 101 37.99 -9.57 -11.49
CA GLN A 101 37.50 -9.97 -10.20
C GLN A 101 38.08 -9.08 -9.10
N GLU A 102 37.26 -8.68 -8.13
CA GLU A 102 37.66 -7.88 -6.98
C GLU A 102 37.21 -8.51 -5.65
N SER A 103 37.92 -8.16 -4.58
CA SER A 103 37.68 -8.71 -3.24
C SER A 103 36.40 -8.17 -2.61
N THR A 104 35.97 -6.97 -3.02
CA THR A 104 34.72 -6.32 -2.54
C THR A 104 33.88 -5.85 -3.71
N ILE A 105 32.57 -5.72 -3.47
CA ILE A 105 31.65 -5.19 -4.48
C ILE A 105 31.92 -3.72 -4.78
N PRO A 106 32.18 -2.85 -3.78
CA PRO A 106 32.59 -1.47 -4.04
C PRO A 106 33.82 -1.34 -4.92
N ASP A 107 34.84 -2.18 -4.71
CA ASP A 107 36.04 -2.16 -5.55
C ASP A 107 35.74 -2.57 -7.00
N LEU A 108 34.91 -3.61 -7.18
CA LEU A 108 34.47 -4.05 -8.51
C LEU A 108 33.70 -2.93 -9.26
N ILE A 109 32.77 -2.25 -8.59
CA ILE A 109 32.04 -1.10 -9.16
C ILE A 109 33.02 0.04 -9.50
N THR A 110 33.90 0.39 -8.56
CA THR A 110 34.88 1.45 -8.72
C THR A 110 35.83 1.17 -9.90
N TRP A 111 36.28 -0.09 -10.05
CA TRP A 111 37.12 -0.49 -11.17
C TRP A 111 36.44 -0.26 -12.52
N HIS A 112 35.17 -0.70 -12.68
CA HIS A 112 34.43 -0.46 -13.94
C HIS A 112 34.18 1.03 -14.21
N MET A 113 33.95 1.83 -13.16
CA MET A 113 33.76 3.27 -13.30
C MET A 113 35.05 4.00 -13.74
N THR A 114 36.19 3.66 -13.11
CA THR A 114 37.47 4.33 -13.33
C THR A 114 38.14 3.94 -14.67
N THR A 115 38.13 2.64 -14.96
CA THR A 115 38.72 2.11 -16.20
C THR A 115 37.85 2.34 -17.43
N LYS A 116 36.55 2.64 -17.22
CA LYS A 116 35.50 2.71 -18.26
C LYS A 116 35.35 1.41 -19.06
N THR A 117 35.86 0.31 -18.49
CA THR A 117 35.67 -1.03 -19.06
C THR A 117 34.20 -1.45 -18.95
N PRO A 118 33.57 -1.90 -20.04
CA PRO A 118 32.21 -2.37 -19.99
C PRO A 118 32.04 -3.52 -18.99
N VAL A 119 30.88 -3.58 -18.32
CA VAL A 119 30.50 -4.71 -17.42
C VAL A 119 30.49 -6.03 -18.18
N SER A 120 30.10 -5.96 -19.47
CA SER A 120 30.12 -7.06 -20.42
C SER A 120 30.55 -6.53 -21.78
N ALA A 121 31.52 -7.18 -22.40
CA ALA A 121 31.99 -6.85 -23.75
C ALA A 121 30.88 -6.94 -24.78
N ALA A 122 30.00 -7.96 -24.66
CA ALA A 122 28.89 -8.19 -25.57
C ALA A 122 27.79 -7.12 -25.49
N SER A 123 27.59 -6.51 -24.32
CA SER A 123 26.53 -5.49 -24.12
C SER A 123 27.03 -4.06 -24.26
N GLY A 124 28.33 -3.83 -24.12
CA GLY A 124 28.94 -2.49 -24.09
C GLY A 124 28.53 -1.64 -22.87
N ALA A 125 27.86 -2.24 -21.87
CA ALA A 125 27.33 -1.55 -20.70
C ALA A 125 28.44 -0.92 -19.85
N LYS A 126 28.51 0.41 -19.76
CA LYS A 126 29.48 1.15 -18.98
C LYS A 126 28.87 1.82 -17.78
N LEU A 127 29.56 1.79 -16.64
CA LEU A 127 29.14 2.47 -15.42
C LEU A 127 29.63 3.92 -15.44
N ARG A 128 28.71 4.88 -15.36
CA ARG A 128 29.07 6.31 -15.38
C ARG A 128 28.54 7.09 -14.18
N ARG A 129 27.30 6.83 -13.78
CA ARG A 129 26.62 7.53 -12.70
C ARG A 129 25.91 6.55 -11.78
N PRO A 130 26.32 6.47 -10.52
CA PRO A 130 25.53 5.79 -9.51
C PRO A 130 24.21 6.53 -9.32
N MET A 131 23.13 5.79 -9.21
CA MET A 131 21.83 6.37 -8.89
C MET A 131 21.65 6.41 -7.39
N GLU A 132 21.49 7.62 -6.86
CA GLU A 132 21.20 7.82 -5.46
C GLU A 132 19.85 7.20 -5.07
N ARG A 133 19.80 6.71 -3.84
CA ARG A 133 18.53 6.21 -3.26
C ARG A 133 17.54 7.36 -3.17
N SER A 134 16.34 7.12 -3.70
CA SER A 134 15.23 8.04 -3.48
C SER A 134 14.95 8.17 -1.96
N PRO A 135 14.64 9.37 -1.45
CA PRO A 135 14.16 9.57 -0.07
C PRO A 135 12.94 8.69 0.30
N TRP A 136 12.25 8.17 -0.70
CA TRP A 136 11.21 7.16 -0.59
C TRP A 136 11.69 5.82 0.01
N LEU A 137 12.97 5.49 -0.15
CA LEU A 137 13.59 4.25 0.36
C LEU A 137 14.15 4.51 1.75
N ILE A 138 13.40 4.09 2.77
CA ILE A 138 13.73 4.26 4.19
C ILE A 138 14.65 3.12 4.64
N ASN A 139 15.64 3.44 5.47
CA ASN A 139 16.49 2.41 6.09
C ASN A 139 15.69 1.69 7.20
N HIS A 140 15.87 0.36 7.29
CA HIS A 140 15.21 -0.42 8.36
C HIS A 140 15.61 0.06 9.76
N ASP A 141 16.88 0.42 9.95
CA ASP A 141 17.42 0.92 11.23
C ASP A 141 16.80 2.25 11.68
N SER A 142 16.18 2.98 10.74
CA SER A 142 15.42 4.20 11.05
C SER A 142 14.01 3.93 11.60
N ILE A 143 13.58 2.67 11.66
CA ILE A 143 12.23 2.27 12.05
C ILE A 143 12.29 1.39 13.30
N VAL A 144 11.68 1.84 14.38
CA VAL A 144 11.55 1.07 15.62
C VAL A 144 10.08 0.71 15.84
N ALA A 145 9.74 -0.56 15.64
CA ALA A 145 8.38 -1.05 15.84
C ALA A 145 8.04 -1.13 17.34
N ASN A 146 6.93 -0.53 17.75
CA ASN A 146 6.52 -0.45 19.16
C ASN A 146 5.38 -1.40 19.49
N LYS A 147 4.22 -1.26 18.83
CA LYS A 147 2.99 -1.97 19.16
C LYS A 147 2.30 -2.50 17.91
N LYS A 148 1.90 -3.77 17.93
CA LYS A 148 1.04 -4.34 16.89
C LYS A 148 -0.36 -3.73 16.96
N LEU A 149 -0.85 -3.20 15.83
CA LEU A 149 -2.19 -2.65 15.66
C LEU A 149 -3.18 -3.69 15.14
N GLY A 150 -2.72 -4.59 14.27
CA GLY A 150 -3.57 -5.59 13.65
C GLY A 150 -2.84 -6.45 12.63
N GLU A 151 -3.62 -7.29 11.93
CA GLU A 151 -3.15 -8.14 10.85
C GLU A 151 -3.73 -7.65 9.53
N GLY A 152 -2.88 -7.49 8.53
CA GLY A 152 -3.25 -7.17 7.16
C GLY A 152 -3.13 -8.38 6.23
N ALA A 153 -3.53 -8.22 4.97
CA ALA A 153 -3.52 -9.28 3.96
C ALA A 153 -2.11 -9.87 3.72
N PHE A 154 -1.07 -9.08 3.89
CA PHE A 154 0.32 -9.48 3.61
C PHE A 154 1.16 -9.72 4.86
N GLY A 155 0.74 -9.21 6.00
CA GLY A 155 1.49 -9.28 7.26
C GLY A 155 0.86 -8.41 8.33
N ASP A 156 1.63 -8.01 9.30
CA ASP A 156 1.18 -7.26 10.46
C ASP A 156 1.31 -5.75 10.26
N VAL A 157 0.50 -4.99 10.98
CA VAL A 157 0.57 -3.53 11.04
C VAL A 157 0.99 -3.12 12.46
N PHE A 158 1.99 -2.24 12.57
CA PHE A 158 2.53 -1.75 13.83
C PHE A 158 2.46 -0.23 13.93
N VAL A 159 2.37 0.30 15.16
CA VAL A 159 2.86 1.63 15.48
C VAL A 159 4.37 1.55 15.58
N ALA A 160 5.07 2.48 14.97
CA ALA A 160 6.53 2.55 15.01
C ALA A 160 7.00 4.00 15.18
N GLU A 161 8.22 4.17 15.62
CA GLU A 161 8.96 5.42 15.53
C GLU A 161 9.82 5.41 14.27
N LEU A 162 9.77 6.47 13.49
CA LEU A 162 10.64 6.74 12.35
C LEU A 162 11.59 7.88 12.71
N ASP A 163 12.92 7.64 12.59
CA ASP A 163 13.96 8.66 12.74
C ASP A 163 14.78 8.76 11.44
N GLN A 164 14.65 9.88 10.74
CA GLN A 164 15.40 10.18 9.51
C GLN A 164 16.38 11.37 9.71
N GLY A 165 16.82 11.60 10.96
CA GLY A 165 17.76 12.68 11.26
C GLY A 165 17.11 14.06 11.50
N GLY A 166 15.78 14.16 11.40
CA GLY A 166 15.01 15.38 11.68
C GLY A 166 14.18 15.32 12.97
N GLY A 167 14.36 14.25 13.77
CA GLY A 167 13.58 13.94 14.96
C GLY A 167 12.70 12.70 14.77
N LYS A 168 12.20 12.18 15.88
CA LYS A 168 11.35 10.98 15.90
C LYS A 168 9.90 11.33 15.58
N GLN A 169 9.32 10.58 14.67
CA GLN A 169 7.92 10.67 14.26
C GLN A 169 7.21 9.34 14.46
N GLU A 170 6.00 9.36 15.07
CA GLU A 170 5.14 8.18 15.08
C GLU A 170 4.57 7.91 13.69
N VAL A 171 4.66 6.65 13.28
CA VAL A 171 4.22 6.16 11.97
C VAL A 171 3.46 4.85 12.12
N ALA A 172 2.64 4.51 11.11
CA ALA A 172 2.11 3.17 10.94
C ALA A 172 2.99 2.40 9.94
N VAL A 173 3.36 1.18 10.30
CA VAL A 173 4.19 0.33 9.45
C VAL A 173 3.45 -0.96 9.12
N LYS A 174 3.14 -1.14 7.85
CA LYS A 174 2.58 -2.39 7.31
C LYS A 174 3.73 -3.27 6.86
N THR A 175 3.86 -4.45 7.45
CA THR A 175 4.94 -5.40 7.14
C THR A 175 4.47 -6.47 6.17
N MET A 176 5.43 -7.11 5.51
CA MET A 176 5.20 -8.31 4.73
C MET A 176 5.97 -9.47 5.34
N ARG A 177 5.32 -10.63 5.44
CA ARG A 177 5.95 -11.87 5.92
C ARG A 177 7.10 -12.29 5.01
N ALA A 178 8.17 -12.82 5.61
CA ALA A 178 9.38 -13.21 4.87
C ALA A 178 9.09 -14.33 3.85
N GLU A 179 8.18 -15.25 4.19
CA GLU A 179 7.79 -16.41 3.37
C GLU A 179 6.80 -16.05 2.24
N ALA A 180 6.51 -14.75 2.05
CA ALA A 180 5.57 -14.29 1.03
C ALA A 180 6.06 -14.67 -0.38
N THR A 181 5.12 -15.09 -1.22
CA THR A 181 5.40 -15.42 -2.62
C THR A 181 5.87 -14.18 -3.41
N ARG A 182 6.53 -14.41 -4.53
CA ARG A 182 6.93 -13.33 -5.45
C ARG A 182 5.73 -12.46 -5.86
N ASP A 183 4.58 -13.07 -6.15
CA ASP A 183 3.36 -12.35 -6.54
C ASP A 183 2.81 -11.48 -5.39
N ALA A 184 2.87 -11.99 -4.15
CA ALA A 184 2.50 -11.21 -2.98
C ALA A 184 3.42 -9.99 -2.80
N ARG A 185 4.73 -10.14 -3.03
CA ARG A 185 5.69 -9.02 -3.01
C ARG A 185 5.40 -7.98 -4.08
N LEU A 186 5.10 -8.42 -5.30
CA LEU A 186 4.73 -7.50 -6.39
C LEU A 186 3.45 -6.72 -6.07
N LYS A 187 2.43 -7.39 -5.50
CA LYS A 187 1.18 -6.75 -5.07
C LYS A 187 1.43 -5.73 -3.94
N PHE A 188 2.24 -6.09 -2.94
CA PHE A 188 2.61 -5.20 -1.85
C PHE A 188 3.33 -3.94 -2.35
N MET A 189 4.29 -4.10 -3.26
CA MET A 189 4.99 -2.97 -3.86
C MET A 189 4.09 -2.16 -4.80
N LYS A 190 3.11 -2.80 -5.48
CA LYS A 190 2.10 -2.09 -6.27
C LYS A 190 1.24 -1.19 -5.37
N GLU A 191 0.77 -1.70 -4.23
CA GLU A 191 0.03 -0.92 -3.24
C GLU A 191 0.82 0.32 -2.79
N ALA A 192 2.08 0.14 -2.38
CA ALA A 192 2.95 1.25 -1.97
C ALA A 192 3.12 2.31 -3.07
N ARG A 193 3.32 1.88 -4.32
CA ARG A 193 3.45 2.80 -5.47
C ARG A 193 2.18 3.56 -5.78
N LEU A 194 1.03 2.90 -5.68
CA LEU A 194 -0.27 3.56 -5.86
C LEU A 194 -0.47 4.63 -4.80
N MET A 195 -0.32 4.26 -3.53
CA MET A 195 -0.50 5.20 -2.41
C MET A 195 0.46 6.39 -2.50
N ARG A 196 1.71 6.19 -2.97
CA ARG A 196 2.69 7.29 -3.16
C ARG A 196 2.19 8.39 -4.08
N LYS A 197 1.34 8.05 -5.06
CA LYS A 197 0.79 9.01 -6.03
C LYS A 197 -0.26 9.93 -5.41
N TYR A 198 -0.91 9.49 -4.32
CA TYR A 198 -2.06 10.17 -3.77
C TYR A 198 -1.66 11.00 -2.54
N GLN A 199 -1.89 12.32 -2.64
CA GLN A 199 -1.61 13.27 -1.57
C GLN A 199 -2.86 14.12 -1.35
N HIS A 200 -3.63 13.74 -0.34
CA HIS A 200 -4.88 14.42 0.01
C HIS A 200 -5.12 14.31 1.52
N LYS A 201 -5.75 15.33 2.12
CA LYS A 201 -6.02 15.35 3.57
C LYS A 201 -6.89 14.19 4.06
N HIS A 202 -7.77 13.68 3.20
CA HIS A 202 -8.68 12.57 3.48
C HIS A 202 -8.26 11.23 2.83
N VAL A 203 -6.98 11.09 2.50
CA VAL A 203 -6.35 9.84 2.06
C VAL A 203 -5.09 9.61 2.90
N VAL A 204 -4.87 8.40 3.39
CA VAL A 204 -3.69 8.06 4.19
C VAL A 204 -2.43 8.28 3.38
N LYS A 205 -1.51 9.09 3.92
CA LYS A 205 -0.24 9.43 3.29
C LYS A 205 0.76 8.30 3.50
N VAL A 206 1.38 7.83 2.42
CA VAL A 206 2.57 6.98 2.51
C VAL A 206 3.82 7.86 2.60
N ILE A 207 4.69 7.55 3.55
CA ILE A 207 5.95 8.25 3.81
C ILE A 207 7.06 7.62 2.99
N GLY A 208 7.12 6.28 2.94
CA GLY A 208 8.11 5.55 2.17
C GLY A 208 8.00 4.05 2.34
N VAL A 209 9.02 3.35 1.87
CA VAL A 209 9.15 1.89 2.00
C VAL A 209 10.54 1.51 2.50
N ALA A 210 10.61 0.49 3.36
CA ALA A 210 11.87 -0.14 3.74
C ALA A 210 11.93 -1.52 3.07
N ILE A 211 12.88 -1.69 2.14
CA ILE A 211 12.98 -2.86 1.25
C ILE A 211 14.41 -3.37 1.09
N HIS A 212 15.32 -2.97 1.98
CA HIS A 212 16.70 -3.44 1.95
C HIS A 212 16.82 -4.89 2.45
N GLU A 213 15.98 -5.25 3.41
CA GLU A 213 15.93 -6.57 4.04
C GLU A 213 14.49 -6.92 4.44
N HIS A 214 14.28 -8.13 4.94
CA HIS A 214 13.00 -8.54 5.50
C HIS A 214 12.86 -8.11 6.97
N PRO A 215 11.63 -7.83 7.41
CA PRO A 215 10.40 -7.77 6.61
C PRO A 215 10.36 -6.53 5.70
N LEU A 216 9.79 -6.66 4.51
CA LEU A 216 9.49 -5.47 3.69
C LEU A 216 8.43 -4.65 4.40
N MET A 217 8.56 -3.31 4.36
CA MET A 217 7.69 -2.40 5.11
C MET A 217 7.15 -1.28 4.23
N ILE A 218 5.86 -0.96 4.36
CA ILE A 218 5.27 0.30 3.90
C ILE A 218 5.10 1.19 5.13
N VAL A 219 5.70 2.37 5.11
CA VAL A 219 5.65 3.36 6.19
C VAL A 219 4.63 4.43 5.84
N MET A 220 3.66 4.64 6.71
CA MET A 220 2.50 5.52 6.49
C MET A 220 2.32 6.47 7.68
N GLU A 221 1.58 7.55 7.48
CA GLU A 221 1.12 8.36 8.59
C GLU A 221 0.31 7.52 9.59
N PHE A 222 0.50 7.79 10.86
CA PHE A 222 -0.24 7.12 11.92
C PHE A 222 -1.56 7.81 12.21
N CYS A 223 -2.63 7.03 12.28
CA CYS A 223 -3.98 7.47 12.64
C CYS A 223 -4.36 6.90 14.02
N PRO A 224 -4.10 7.64 15.11
CA PRO A 224 -4.18 7.10 16.48
C PRO A 224 -5.60 6.77 16.92
N ASN A 225 -6.63 7.37 16.33
CA ASN A 225 -8.02 7.14 16.70
C ASN A 225 -8.62 5.88 16.02
N GLY A 226 -7.79 5.12 15.28
CA GLY A 226 -8.13 3.83 14.70
C GLY A 226 -9.12 3.91 13.54
N SER A 227 -9.87 2.84 13.29
CA SER A 227 -10.85 2.81 12.20
C SER A 227 -12.16 3.50 12.56
N LEU A 228 -12.78 4.13 11.55
CA LEU A 228 -14.12 4.72 11.67
C LEU A 228 -15.14 3.67 12.17
N LEU A 229 -15.05 2.43 11.68
CA LEU A 229 -15.92 1.34 12.14
C LEU A 229 -15.82 1.13 13.65
N SER A 230 -14.59 1.08 14.19
CA SER A 230 -14.36 0.94 15.62
C SER A 230 -14.89 2.15 16.41
N HIS A 231 -14.69 3.35 15.86
CA HIS A 231 -15.16 4.59 16.47
C HIS A 231 -16.68 4.64 16.55
N LEU A 232 -17.38 4.33 15.45
CA LEU A 232 -18.84 4.28 15.38
C LEU A 232 -19.44 3.26 16.37
N LYS A 233 -18.81 2.07 16.51
CA LYS A 233 -19.29 1.02 17.43
C LYS A 233 -19.06 1.33 18.89
N LYS A 234 -18.02 2.08 19.21
CA LYS A 234 -17.63 2.34 20.61
C LYS A 234 -18.21 3.63 21.17
N ASN A 235 -18.59 4.57 20.31
CA ASN A 235 -18.98 5.91 20.72
C ASN A 235 -20.39 6.23 20.21
N LYS A 236 -21.10 7.04 20.97
CA LYS A 236 -22.35 7.67 20.49
C LYS A 236 -21.97 8.91 19.67
N VAL A 237 -21.88 8.75 18.34
CA VAL A 237 -21.45 9.79 17.42
C VAL A 237 -22.59 10.77 17.13
N ALA A 238 -22.35 12.06 17.32
CA ALA A 238 -23.34 13.10 17.08
C ALA A 238 -23.68 13.24 15.58
N ALA A 239 -24.91 13.67 15.26
CA ALA A 239 -25.37 13.82 13.88
C ALA A 239 -24.45 14.75 13.04
N GLY A 240 -23.97 15.85 13.61
CA GLY A 240 -23.05 16.77 12.95
C GLY A 240 -21.70 16.12 12.64
N GLU A 241 -21.20 15.25 13.49
CA GLU A 241 -19.96 14.49 13.26
C GLU A 241 -20.16 13.41 12.19
N LYS A 242 -21.27 12.70 12.18
CA LYS A 242 -21.63 11.77 11.09
C LYS A 242 -21.69 12.47 9.74
N LEU A 243 -22.26 13.66 9.69
CA LEU A 243 -22.30 14.46 8.47
C LEU A 243 -20.90 14.94 8.05
N ARG A 244 -20.05 15.31 9.01
CA ARG A 244 -18.64 15.65 8.76
C ARG A 244 -17.88 14.46 8.16
N PHE A 245 -17.96 13.26 8.75
CA PHE A 245 -17.33 12.04 8.22
C PHE A 245 -17.83 11.71 6.80
N THR A 246 -19.14 11.88 6.55
CA THR A 246 -19.72 11.68 5.23
C THR A 246 -19.13 12.66 4.20
N THR A 247 -18.95 13.93 4.59
CA THR A 247 -18.37 14.97 3.74
C THR A 247 -16.89 14.71 3.46
N GLU A 248 -16.13 14.35 4.48
CA GLU A 248 -14.70 14.05 4.38
C GLU A 248 -14.42 12.79 3.52
N ALA A 249 -15.26 11.76 3.66
CA ALA A 249 -15.18 10.57 2.82
C ALA A 249 -15.48 10.91 1.34
N ALA A 250 -16.52 11.72 1.09
CA ALA A 250 -16.86 12.16 -0.25
C ALA A 250 -15.73 12.96 -0.91
N ASP A 251 -15.05 13.86 -0.16
CA ASP A 251 -13.91 14.62 -0.64
C ASP A 251 -12.72 13.73 -1.02
N GLY A 252 -12.39 12.76 -0.15
CA GLY A 252 -11.32 11.80 -0.41
C GLY A 252 -11.59 10.92 -1.64
N ILE A 253 -12.82 10.40 -1.79
CA ILE A 253 -13.18 9.55 -2.93
C ILE A 253 -13.27 10.38 -4.23
N ALA A 254 -13.76 11.61 -4.18
CA ALA A 254 -13.75 12.51 -5.33
C ALA A 254 -12.31 12.81 -5.81
N TYR A 255 -11.38 12.99 -4.87
CA TYR A 255 -9.95 13.10 -5.21
C TYR A 255 -9.41 11.84 -5.89
N LEU A 256 -9.75 10.65 -5.40
CA LEU A 256 -9.31 9.38 -6.00
C LEU A 256 -9.90 9.19 -7.41
N GLU A 257 -11.19 9.53 -7.62
CA GLU A 257 -11.82 9.51 -8.95
C GLU A 257 -11.07 10.41 -9.94
N ARG A 258 -10.80 11.68 -9.57
CA ARG A 258 -10.00 12.61 -10.38
C ARG A 258 -8.59 12.11 -10.68
N SER A 259 -8.02 11.37 -9.73
CA SER A 259 -6.69 10.76 -9.85
C SER A 259 -6.70 9.43 -10.59
N LYS A 260 -7.85 9.03 -11.17
CA LYS A 260 -8.07 7.77 -11.90
C LYS A 260 -7.75 6.54 -11.05
N CYS A 261 -8.08 6.57 -9.76
CA CYS A 261 -7.94 5.45 -8.85
C CYS A 261 -9.29 4.81 -8.56
N ILE A 262 -9.45 3.55 -8.92
CA ILE A 262 -10.56 2.71 -8.46
C ILE A 262 -10.10 2.04 -7.17
N HIS A 263 -10.78 2.34 -6.05
CA HIS A 263 -10.38 1.84 -4.73
C HIS A 263 -10.83 0.40 -4.47
N ARG A 264 -12.06 0.04 -4.86
CA ARG A 264 -12.67 -1.29 -4.79
C ARG A 264 -13.06 -1.79 -3.38
N ASP A 265 -12.61 -1.14 -2.32
CA ASP A 265 -12.91 -1.55 -0.93
C ASP A 265 -13.22 -0.37 0.01
N ILE A 266 -14.08 0.55 -0.45
CA ILE A 266 -14.58 1.66 0.37
C ILE A 266 -15.54 1.12 1.42
N ALA A 267 -15.16 1.24 2.71
CA ALA A 267 -15.96 0.78 3.85
C ALA A 267 -15.48 1.45 5.14
N ALA A 268 -16.31 1.47 6.18
CA ALA A 268 -15.96 2.08 7.47
C ALA A 268 -14.72 1.45 8.14
N ARG A 269 -14.43 0.17 7.88
CA ARG A 269 -13.22 -0.52 8.36
C ARG A 269 -11.93 0.02 7.72
N ASN A 270 -12.00 0.53 6.47
CA ASN A 270 -10.88 1.06 5.68
C ASN A 270 -10.81 2.60 5.72
N CYS A 271 -11.63 3.25 6.52
CA CYS A 271 -11.50 4.66 6.87
C CYS A 271 -10.87 4.77 8.24
N LEU A 272 -9.76 5.49 8.35
CA LEU A 272 -9.05 5.73 9.61
C LEU A 272 -9.30 7.15 10.10
N LEU A 273 -9.09 7.37 11.40
CA LEU A 273 -9.26 8.67 12.03
C LEU A 273 -7.91 9.21 12.52
N SER A 274 -7.53 10.38 12.02
CA SER A 274 -6.32 11.09 12.41
C SER A 274 -6.39 11.53 13.88
N GLN A 275 -5.28 12.08 14.40
CA GLN A 275 -5.25 12.67 15.74
C GLN A 275 -6.31 13.79 15.94
N LYS A 276 -6.65 14.50 14.87
CA LYS A 276 -7.69 15.54 14.88
C LYS A 276 -9.09 14.98 14.59
N ASN A 277 -9.24 13.67 14.61
CA ASN A 277 -10.49 12.98 14.27
C ASN A 277 -10.98 13.24 12.84
N GLU A 278 -10.08 13.55 11.90
CA GLU A 278 -10.37 13.69 10.47
C GLU A 278 -10.34 12.32 9.80
N LEU A 279 -11.31 12.05 8.94
CA LEU A 279 -11.40 10.80 8.21
C LEU A 279 -10.34 10.73 7.10
N LYS A 280 -9.68 9.57 6.99
CA LYS A 280 -8.70 9.25 5.96
C LYS A 280 -8.95 7.87 5.36
N ILE A 281 -9.11 7.81 4.04
CA ILE A 281 -9.27 6.56 3.29
C ILE A 281 -7.94 5.82 3.27
N SER A 282 -7.98 4.52 3.56
CA SER A 282 -6.82 3.64 3.67
C SER A 282 -7.05 2.30 2.97
N ASP A 283 -6.05 1.44 2.96
CA ASP A 283 -6.06 0.08 2.40
C ASP A 283 -6.28 0.02 0.88
N PHE A 284 -5.22 0.32 0.16
CA PHE A 284 -5.17 0.28 -1.31
C PHE A 284 -4.78 -1.10 -1.88
N GLY A 285 -4.87 -2.15 -1.08
CA GLY A 285 -4.46 -3.51 -1.46
C GLY A 285 -5.24 -4.09 -2.63
N MET A 286 -6.45 -3.59 -2.90
CA MET A 286 -7.28 -3.95 -4.05
C MET A 286 -7.32 -2.88 -5.15
N SER A 287 -6.74 -1.72 -4.92
CA SER A 287 -6.86 -0.56 -5.81
C SER A 287 -6.05 -0.68 -7.09
N ASP A 288 -6.48 0.02 -8.13
CA ASP A 288 -5.74 0.15 -9.38
C ASP A 288 -5.91 1.54 -9.99
N SER A 289 -4.93 1.95 -10.83
CA SER A 289 -4.93 3.22 -11.55
C SER A 289 -5.34 2.98 -13.01
N THR A 290 -6.63 2.76 -13.23
CA THR A 290 -7.25 2.48 -14.54
C THR A 290 -8.71 2.95 -14.53
N ASP A 291 -9.33 3.01 -15.68
CA ASP A 291 -10.74 3.40 -15.80
C ASP A 291 -11.70 2.21 -15.59
N GLU A 292 -11.23 0.98 -15.83
CA GLU A 292 -12.01 -0.26 -15.66
C GLU A 292 -11.10 -1.44 -15.26
N ILE A 293 -11.62 -2.31 -14.38
CA ILE A 293 -10.99 -3.57 -14.01
C ILE A 293 -12.02 -4.68 -14.19
N LYS A 294 -11.64 -5.73 -14.91
CA LYS A 294 -12.42 -6.96 -15.04
C LYS A 294 -11.68 -8.11 -14.37
N GLU A 295 -12.32 -8.72 -13.38
CA GLU A 295 -11.78 -9.86 -12.65
C GLU A 295 -12.27 -11.17 -13.23
N GLU A 296 -11.47 -12.21 -13.18
CA GLU A 296 -11.91 -13.57 -13.57
C GLU A 296 -12.83 -14.17 -12.49
N LYS A 297 -12.52 -13.92 -11.22
CA LYS A 297 -13.24 -14.47 -10.06
C LYS A 297 -13.39 -13.42 -8.96
N LEU A 298 -14.47 -13.54 -8.20
CA LEU A 298 -14.73 -12.73 -7.01
C LEU A 298 -14.37 -13.52 -5.73
N ASP A 299 -13.09 -13.91 -5.60
CA ASP A 299 -12.63 -14.64 -4.43
C ASP A 299 -12.27 -13.68 -3.28
N LYS A 300 -12.73 -14.02 -2.08
CA LYS A 300 -12.43 -13.28 -0.83
C LYS A 300 -12.81 -11.78 -0.82
N VAL A 301 -13.81 -11.38 -1.65
CA VAL A 301 -14.29 -10.00 -1.68
C VAL A 301 -15.38 -9.75 -0.62
N PRO A 302 -15.51 -8.51 -0.12
CA PRO A 302 -16.56 -8.12 0.84
C PRO A 302 -17.90 -7.95 0.13
N LEU A 303 -18.59 -9.04 -0.17
CA LEU A 303 -19.76 -9.10 -1.07
C LEU A 303 -20.86 -8.08 -0.71
N LYS A 304 -21.11 -7.82 0.58
CA LYS A 304 -22.15 -6.88 1.03
C LYS A 304 -21.90 -5.41 0.65
N TRP A 305 -20.68 -5.07 0.19
CA TRP A 305 -20.32 -3.73 -0.30
C TRP A 305 -20.35 -3.63 -1.81
N LEU A 306 -20.37 -4.77 -2.54
CA LEU A 306 -20.24 -4.78 -3.99
C LEU A 306 -21.46 -4.19 -4.69
N ALA A 307 -21.21 -3.52 -5.82
CA ALA A 307 -22.23 -3.05 -6.74
C ALA A 307 -22.84 -4.20 -7.56
N PRO A 308 -24.08 -4.05 -8.09
CA PRO A 308 -24.75 -5.10 -8.86
C PRO A 308 -23.93 -5.59 -10.06
N GLU A 309 -23.36 -4.66 -10.86
CA GLU A 309 -22.51 -4.96 -12.02
C GLU A 309 -21.25 -5.72 -11.62
N THR A 310 -20.67 -5.40 -10.46
CA THR A 310 -19.53 -6.17 -9.96
C THR A 310 -19.92 -7.59 -9.59
N MET A 311 -21.09 -7.77 -8.94
CA MET A 311 -21.60 -9.09 -8.56
C MET A 311 -21.93 -9.96 -9.78
N GLN A 312 -22.37 -9.37 -10.90
CA GLN A 312 -22.80 -10.05 -12.12
C GLN A 312 -21.64 -10.24 -13.09
N ASP A 313 -20.98 -9.15 -13.46
CA ASP A 313 -20.07 -9.06 -14.59
C ASP A 313 -18.60 -9.01 -14.15
N LYS A 314 -18.35 -8.89 -12.81
CA LYS A 314 -17.02 -8.80 -12.19
C LYS A 314 -16.25 -7.55 -12.65
N ILE A 315 -16.95 -6.52 -13.02
CA ILE A 315 -16.42 -5.24 -13.48
C ILE A 315 -16.38 -4.26 -12.30
N TYR A 316 -15.26 -3.56 -12.18
CA TYR A 316 -15.07 -2.43 -11.27
C TYR A 316 -14.73 -1.18 -12.06
N THR A 317 -15.37 -0.08 -11.73
CA THR A 317 -15.13 1.25 -12.28
C THR A 317 -15.23 2.28 -11.15
N HIS A 318 -15.01 3.56 -11.43
CA HIS A 318 -15.31 4.62 -10.47
C HIS A 318 -16.79 4.62 -10.04
N LYS A 319 -17.70 4.12 -10.89
CA LYS A 319 -19.12 3.98 -10.55
C LYS A 319 -19.38 2.92 -9.49
N THR A 320 -18.52 1.92 -9.39
CA THR A 320 -18.58 0.93 -8.29
C THR A 320 -18.14 1.55 -6.96
N ASP A 321 -17.16 2.43 -6.95
CA ASP A 321 -16.76 3.15 -5.73
C ASP A 321 -17.87 4.11 -5.25
N ILE A 322 -18.67 4.70 -6.18
CA ILE A 322 -19.86 5.49 -5.82
C ILE A 322 -20.92 4.65 -5.12
N TRP A 323 -21.14 3.41 -5.59
CA TRP A 323 -22.05 2.51 -4.90
C TRP A 323 -21.54 2.17 -3.49
N THR A 324 -20.26 1.81 -3.36
CA THR A 324 -19.66 1.46 -2.06
C THR A 324 -19.59 2.66 -1.13
N PHE A 325 -19.45 3.89 -1.64
CA PHE A 325 -19.61 5.12 -0.85
C PHE A 325 -21.02 5.21 -0.25
N GLY A 326 -22.07 4.90 -1.02
CA GLY A 326 -23.43 4.83 -0.47
C GLY A 326 -23.57 3.83 0.67
N VAL A 327 -22.87 2.66 0.56
CA VAL A 327 -22.85 1.67 1.65
C VAL A 327 -22.08 2.20 2.87
N LEU A 328 -20.95 2.89 2.67
CA LEU A 328 -20.20 3.55 3.75
C LEU A 328 -21.05 4.60 4.47
N VAL A 329 -21.82 5.42 3.74
CA VAL A 329 -22.73 6.38 4.35
C VAL A 329 -23.77 5.67 5.21
N TRP A 330 -24.31 4.57 4.72
CA TRP A 330 -25.22 3.73 5.51
C TRP A 330 -24.55 3.23 6.80
N GLU A 331 -23.31 2.71 6.74
CA GLU A 331 -22.52 2.29 7.91
C GLU A 331 -22.36 3.42 8.93
N ILE A 332 -22.09 4.66 8.45
CA ILE A 332 -21.92 5.84 9.32
C ILE A 332 -23.20 6.13 10.11
N TYR A 333 -24.33 6.15 9.44
CA TYR A 333 -25.61 6.46 10.09
C TYR A 333 -26.20 5.27 10.86
N ALA A 334 -25.80 4.03 10.55
CA ALA A 334 -26.15 2.80 11.26
C ALA A 334 -25.19 2.47 12.45
N ASP A 335 -24.37 3.44 12.91
CA ASP A 335 -23.44 3.28 14.03
C ASP A 335 -22.48 2.08 13.85
N GLY A 336 -21.99 1.87 12.61
CA GLY A 336 -21.06 0.80 12.28
C GLY A 336 -21.70 -0.59 12.21
N SER A 337 -23.01 -0.68 12.07
CA SER A 337 -23.68 -1.94 11.83
C SER A 337 -23.27 -2.57 10.50
N GLU A 338 -23.34 -3.90 10.41
CA GLU A 338 -23.05 -4.60 9.17
C GLU A 338 -24.14 -4.34 8.12
N PRO A 339 -23.78 -4.00 6.87
CA PRO A 339 -24.74 -3.82 5.79
C PRO A 339 -25.62 -5.06 5.57
N TYR A 340 -26.87 -4.83 5.12
CA TYR A 340 -27.87 -5.87 4.90
C TYR A 340 -28.07 -6.76 6.14
N PRO A 341 -28.52 -6.19 7.27
CA PRO A 341 -28.67 -6.92 8.53
C PRO A 341 -29.52 -8.19 8.35
N GLY A 342 -29.09 -9.28 8.98
CA GLY A 342 -29.81 -10.56 8.96
C GLY A 342 -29.71 -11.34 7.64
N LEU A 343 -29.06 -10.81 6.58
CA LEU A 343 -28.89 -11.50 5.32
C LEU A 343 -27.51 -12.15 5.19
N THR A 344 -27.47 -13.38 4.70
CA THR A 344 -26.22 -14.03 4.27
C THR A 344 -25.69 -13.37 2.99
N LYS A 345 -24.43 -13.64 2.63
CA LYS A 345 -23.83 -13.13 1.38
C LYS A 345 -24.65 -13.55 0.14
N VAL A 346 -25.11 -14.81 0.10
CA VAL A 346 -25.91 -15.34 -1.03
C VAL A 346 -27.26 -14.63 -1.11
N GLN A 347 -27.94 -14.48 0.02
CA GLN A 347 -29.23 -13.77 0.09
C GLN A 347 -29.09 -12.29 -0.30
N THR A 348 -28.00 -11.64 0.15
CA THR A 348 -27.71 -10.25 -0.20
C THR A 348 -27.54 -10.09 -1.72
N ARG A 349 -26.74 -10.96 -2.35
CA ARG A 349 -26.56 -10.96 -3.80
C ARG A 349 -27.89 -11.13 -4.53
N ALA A 350 -28.69 -12.13 -4.15
CA ALA A 350 -29.99 -12.40 -4.78
C ALA A 350 -30.91 -11.18 -4.64
N LYS A 351 -31.01 -10.58 -3.45
CA LYS A 351 -31.84 -9.40 -3.22
C LYS A 351 -31.41 -8.20 -4.04
N ILE A 352 -30.11 -7.88 -4.11
CA ILE A 352 -29.59 -6.73 -4.86
C ILE A 352 -29.76 -6.94 -6.37
N VAL A 353 -29.33 -8.09 -6.87
CA VAL A 353 -29.23 -8.34 -8.32
C VAL A 353 -30.59 -8.66 -8.94
N VAL A 354 -31.34 -9.56 -8.29
CA VAL A 354 -32.62 -10.06 -8.85
C VAL A 354 -33.79 -9.16 -8.45
N ASN A 355 -33.90 -8.83 -7.15
CA ASN A 355 -35.07 -8.13 -6.63
C ASN A 355 -34.90 -6.60 -6.60
N ASP A 356 -33.76 -6.07 -7.08
CA ASP A 356 -33.41 -4.64 -7.04
C ASP A 356 -33.56 -3.99 -5.64
N TYR A 357 -33.33 -4.79 -4.60
CA TYR A 357 -33.49 -4.36 -3.21
C TYR A 357 -32.41 -3.38 -2.78
N ARG A 358 -32.80 -2.37 -2.02
CA ARG A 358 -31.91 -1.41 -1.35
C ARG A 358 -32.21 -1.37 0.14
N MET A 359 -31.19 -1.12 0.94
CA MET A 359 -31.36 -0.89 2.38
C MET A 359 -32.15 0.40 2.62
N LYS A 360 -33.05 0.39 3.61
CA LYS A 360 -33.61 1.64 4.14
C LYS A 360 -32.48 2.40 4.84
N MET A 361 -32.38 3.70 4.61
CA MET A 361 -31.45 4.54 5.36
C MET A 361 -31.83 4.53 6.84
N PRO A 362 -30.83 4.51 7.75
CA PRO A 362 -31.09 4.52 9.19
C PRO A 362 -31.86 5.77 9.63
N ASP A 363 -32.64 5.62 10.69
CA ASP A 363 -33.35 6.74 11.28
C ASP A 363 -32.35 7.80 11.79
N GLY A 364 -32.68 9.09 11.62
CA GLY A 364 -31.75 10.19 11.90
C GLY A 364 -30.79 10.54 10.78
N THR A 365 -30.80 9.82 9.64
CA THR A 365 -30.11 10.26 8.42
C THR A 365 -30.82 11.52 7.86
N PRO A 366 -30.11 12.63 7.63
CA PRO A 366 -30.71 13.79 6.97
C PRO A 366 -31.30 13.41 5.61
N SER A 367 -32.50 13.95 5.27
CA SER A 367 -33.18 13.59 4.02
C SER A 367 -32.32 13.85 2.78
N GLN A 368 -31.59 14.97 2.75
CA GLN A 368 -30.69 15.31 1.65
C GLN A 368 -29.59 14.26 1.44
N ILE A 369 -29.05 13.69 2.54
CA ILE A 369 -28.06 12.61 2.45
C ILE A 369 -28.72 11.30 2.01
N ALA A 370 -29.89 10.99 2.56
CA ALA A 370 -30.66 9.83 2.16
C ALA A 370 -31.01 9.84 0.66
N ASP A 371 -31.45 10.97 0.15
CA ASP A 371 -31.79 11.18 -1.27
C ASP A 371 -30.58 11.01 -2.18
N ILE A 372 -29.41 11.51 -1.77
CA ILE A 372 -28.16 11.28 -2.53
C ILE A 372 -27.82 9.80 -2.59
N VAL A 373 -27.88 9.09 -1.47
CA VAL A 373 -27.54 7.67 -1.43
C VAL A 373 -28.53 6.84 -2.25
N THR A 374 -29.82 6.97 -1.99
CA THR A 374 -30.85 6.15 -2.63
C THR A 374 -31.13 6.55 -4.07
N GLY A 375 -31.15 7.86 -4.35
CA GLY A 375 -31.46 8.41 -5.66
C GLY A 375 -30.27 8.47 -6.63
N THR A 376 -29.04 8.42 -6.12
CA THR A 376 -27.85 8.55 -6.96
C THR A 376 -26.86 7.39 -6.78
N CYS A 377 -26.36 7.15 -5.55
CA CYS A 377 -25.30 6.18 -5.34
C CYS A 377 -25.75 4.75 -5.65
N TRP A 378 -26.98 4.39 -5.27
CA TRP A 378 -27.51 3.04 -5.41
C TRP A 378 -28.38 2.83 -6.66
N GLN A 379 -28.17 3.64 -7.71
CA GLN A 379 -28.78 3.37 -9.01
C GLN A 379 -28.27 2.02 -9.56
N LYS A 380 -29.19 1.18 -10.05
CA LYS A 380 -28.86 -0.15 -10.62
C LYS A 380 -27.95 0.00 -11.83
N ASN A 381 -28.31 0.89 -12.76
CA ASN A 381 -27.46 1.22 -13.89
C ASN A 381 -26.32 2.15 -13.44
N PRO A 382 -25.03 1.73 -13.54
CA PRO A 382 -23.89 2.55 -13.14
C PRO A 382 -23.82 3.90 -13.87
N GLU A 383 -24.26 3.98 -15.13
CA GLU A 383 -24.26 5.23 -15.91
C GLU A 383 -25.21 6.31 -15.35
N LYS A 384 -26.22 5.91 -14.55
CA LYS A 384 -27.11 6.82 -13.86
C LYS A 384 -26.53 7.36 -12.55
N ARG A 385 -25.41 6.82 -12.09
CA ARG A 385 -24.67 7.36 -10.94
C ARG A 385 -23.83 8.55 -11.46
N THR A 386 -24.02 9.72 -10.86
CA THR A 386 -23.19 10.90 -11.19
C THR A 386 -21.74 10.71 -10.74
N THR A 387 -20.87 11.72 -10.89
CA THR A 387 -19.49 11.70 -10.41
C THR A 387 -19.42 11.95 -8.91
N MET A 388 -18.33 11.49 -8.26
CA MET A 388 -18.09 11.81 -6.84
C MET A 388 -17.90 13.30 -6.60
N ASP A 389 -17.36 14.06 -7.56
CA ASP A 389 -17.29 15.52 -7.47
C ASP A 389 -18.66 16.16 -7.32
N ALA A 390 -19.64 15.72 -8.12
CA ALA A 390 -21.00 16.24 -8.03
C ALA A 390 -21.68 15.83 -6.71
N ILE A 391 -21.43 14.61 -6.24
CA ILE A 391 -21.93 14.12 -4.95
C ILE A 391 -21.30 14.92 -3.80
N HIS A 392 -19.95 15.06 -3.80
CA HIS A 392 -19.24 15.83 -2.78
C HIS A 392 -19.71 17.26 -2.72
N LYS A 393 -19.89 17.93 -3.87
CA LYS A 393 -20.40 19.31 -3.91
C LYS A 393 -21.74 19.44 -3.19
N LYS A 394 -22.72 18.59 -3.49
CA LYS A 394 -24.04 18.60 -2.84
C LYS A 394 -23.96 18.35 -1.33
N ILE A 395 -23.15 17.37 -0.92
CA ILE A 395 -22.96 17.05 0.50
C ILE A 395 -22.28 18.22 1.22
N ARG A 396 -21.28 18.84 0.60
CA ARG A 396 -20.54 19.99 1.13
C ARG A 396 -21.44 21.21 1.31
N GLU A 397 -22.24 21.55 0.32
CA GLU A 397 -23.23 22.65 0.39
C GLU A 397 -24.21 22.42 1.57
N PHE A 398 -24.68 21.17 1.74
CA PHE A 398 -25.55 20.84 2.86
C PHE A 398 -24.80 20.93 4.20
N TYR A 399 -23.58 20.40 4.30
CA TYR A 399 -22.76 20.48 5.51
C TYR A 399 -22.50 21.93 5.94
N ASP A 400 -22.15 22.81 4.98
CA ASP A 400 -21.86 24.21 5.26
C ASP A 400 -23.13 25.00 5.67
N SER A 401 -24.32 24.57 5.22
CA SER A 401 -25.59 25.14 5.67
C SER A 401 -25.98 24.77 7.11
N LYS A 402 -25.26 23.81 7.73
CA LYS A 402 -25.51 23.34 9.11
C LYS A 402 -24.48 23.85 10.13
N LYS A 403 -23.44 24.59 9.66
CA LYS A 403 -22.50 25.29 10.52
C LYS A 403 -23.09 26.61 10.99
#